data_318ed559b7f0e67b7925ae9f620a5b0c
#
_entry.id   318ed559b7f0e67b7925ae9f620a5b0c
#
_cell.length_a   1.000
_cell.length_b   1.000
_cell.length_c   1.000
_cell.angle_alpha   90.00
_cell.angle_beta   90.00
_cell.angle_gamma   90.00
#
_symmetry.space_group_name_H-M   'P 1'
#
loop_
_entity.id
_entity.type
_entity.pdbx_description
1 polymer ?
#
loop_
_entity_poly.entity_id
_entity_poly.type
_entity_poly.pdbx_seq_one_letter_code
_entity_poly.pdbx_strand_id
1 'polypeptide(L)'
;HFNADEFIGIVLDESSILKSFSGKTTKALIEKFRKTEYKLACSATPAPNDYEELGNHSEFLGVMTRTEMLATYFVHDGGNTSKWRLKGHAEEQFWHWVSSWASVMKTPEDIGYNGDKYKLPALNVQVVKVAGETKRGKLIPSVVTDLQDRREARKESLDKRVSKCAELIKSHNMENCLIWCDFNDEGNALEKAIPNAVQVAGSDTSEHKEKSLLGFSTGDIKFLVSKPKIAGFGMNWQNCNNIIFCGISDSYEKYYQAIRRCYRFGQTKEVNVYIVISTRELPVYNNILEKGKLADEMNKKMVEIASKYLEDEIKNTTRMTDEYDAEIKMKLPEWREMK
;
A
#
# COMPACT_ATOMS: atom_id res chain seq x y z
N HIS A 1 -22.51 -13.81 -2.78
CA HIS A 1 -23.44 -13.70 -3.92
C HIS A 1 -24.54 -12.69 -3.56
N PHE A 2 -24.42 -11.46 -4.07
CA PHE A 2 -25.46 -10.42 -3.95
C PHE A 2 -25.78 -9.89 -5.36
N ASN A 3 -27.00 -9.37 -5.53
CA ASN A 3 -27.41 -8.74 -6.76
C ASN A 3 -27.01 -7.26 -6.76
N ALA A 4 -26.16 -6.83 -7.70
CA ALA A 4 -25.70 -5.44 -7.76
C ALA A 4 -26.81 -4.45 -8.13
N ASP A 5 -27.82 -4.91 -8.85
CA ASP A 5 -28.95 -4.08 -9.31
C ASP A 5 -29.88 -3.64 -8.15
N GLU A 6 -29.73 -4.22 -6.96
CA GLU A 6 -30.47 -3.82 -5.76
C GLU A 6 -29.84 -2.59 -5.05
N PHE A 7 -28.66 -2.16 -5.48
CA PHE A 7 -27.92 -1.08 -4.86
C PHE A 7 -27.76 0.11 -5.80
N ILE A 8 -28.13 1.29 -5.33
CA ILE A 8 -27.95 2.55 -6.05
C ILE A 8 -26.53 3.08 -5.97
N GLY A 9 -25.73 2.59 -5.01
CA GLY A 9 -24.36 3.01 -4.81
C GLY A 9 -23.45 1.91 -4.26
N ILE A 10 -22.14 2.05 -4.51
CA ILE A 10 -21.10 1.16 -3.98
C ILE A 10 -19.91 1.97 -3.47
N VAL A 11 -19.39 1.55 -2.32
CA VAL A 11 -18.13 2.02 -1.76
C VAL A 11 -17.13 0.87 -1.73
N LEU A 12 -15.99 1.04 -2.40
CA LEU A 12 -14.85 0.15 -2.26
C LEU A 12 -13.88 0.74 -1.25
N ASP A 13 -13.92 0.24 -0.03
CA ASP A 13 -12.85 0.45 0.94
C ASP A 13 -11.64 -0.44 0.58
N GLU A 14 -10.44 0.07 0.73
CA GLU A 14 -9.21 -0.56 0.25
C GLU A 14 -9.25 -0.88 -1.26
N SER A 15 -9.63 0.11 -2.07
CA SER A 15 -9.80 -0.04 -3.52
C SER A 15 -8.52 -0.37 -4.30
N SER A 16 -7.38 -0.47 -3.64
CA SER A 16 -6.14 -1.04 -4.18
C SER A 16 -6.31 -2.47 -4.73
N ILE A 17 -7.42 -3.14 -4.43
CA ILE A 17 -7.82 -4.40 -5.08
C ILE A 17 -7.96 -4.25 -6.60
N LEU A 18 -8.21 -3.04 -7.09
CA LEU A 18 -8.31 -2.72 -8.52
C LEU A 18 -6.95 -2.63 -9.24
N LYS A 19 -5.81 -2.62 -8.55
CA LYS A 19 -4.47 -2.44 -9.13
C LYS A 19 -4.13 -3.38 -10.29
N SER A 20 -4.65 -4.59 -10.30
CA SER A 20 -4.39 -5.57 -11.36
C SER A 20 -5.50 -5.56 -12.40
N PHE A 21 -5.27 -4.97 -13.58
CA PHE A 21 -6.26 -4.93 -14.67
C PHE A 21 -6.63 -6.33 -15.19
N SER A 22 -5.72 -7.29 -15.17
CA SER A 22 -5.98 -8.67 -15.58
C SER A 22 -6.64 -9.51 -14.48
N GLY A 23 -6.74 -8.98 -13.26
CA GLY A 23 -7.28 -9.66 -12.09
C GLY A 23 -8.77 -10.00 -12.28
N LYS A 24 -9.14 -11.23 -11.96
CA LYS A 24 -10.56 -11.68 -12.03
C LYS A 24 -11.46 -10.80 -11.18
N THR A 25 -11.00 -10.39 -10.00
CA THR A 25 -11.77 -9.54 -9.09
C THR A 25 -11.98 -8.15 -9.67
N THR A 26 -10.94 -7.52 -10.23
CA THR A 26 -11.03 -6.19 -10.87
C THR A 26 -12.05 -6.20 -12.00
N LYS A 27 -11.94 -7.16 -12.91
CA LYS A 27 -12.87 -7.30 -14.03
C LYS A 27 -14.31 -7.52 -13.55
N ALA A 28 -14.50 -8.41 -12.58
CA ALA A 28 -15.82 -8.71 -12.03
C ALA A 28 -16.42 -7.48 -11.32
N LEU A 29 -15.64 -6.66 -10.61
CA LEU A 29 -16.12 -5.45 -9.97
C LEU A 29 -16.52 -4.38 -11.00
N ILE A 30 -15.67 -4.13 -12.00
CA ILE A 30 -15.98 -3.17 -13.07
C ILE A 30 -17.24 -3.56 -13.82
N GLU A 31 -17.36 -4.82 -14.23
CA GLU A 31 -18.49 -5.31 -14.99
C GLU A 31 -19.79 -5.30 -14.15
N LYS A 32 -19.71 -5.83 -12.93
CA LYS A 32 -20.90 -6.00 -12.07
C LYS A 32 -21.52 -4.66 -11.65
N PHE A 33 -20.67 -3.66 -11.38
CA PHE A 33 -21.13 -2.34 -10.95
C PHE A 33 -21.12 -1.29 -12.06
N ARG A 34 -21.07 -1.72 -13.31
CA ARG A 34 -20.99 -0.81 -14.46
C ARG A 34 -22.14 0.18 -14.51
N LYS A 35 -23.35 -0.28 -14.15
CA LYS A 35 -24.60 0.51 -14.19
C LYS A 35 -24.92 1.21 -12.87
N THR A 36 -24.15 0.96 -11.80
CA THR A 36 -24.39 1.57 -10.50
C THR A 36 -24.12 3.07 -10.58
N GLU A 37 -25.06 3.88 -10.13
CA GLU A 37 -25.06 5.32 -10.29
C GLU A 37 -23.99 6.00 -9.41
N TYR A 38 -23.94 5.63 -8.13
CA TYR A 38 -22.99 6.22 -7.17
C TYR A 38 -21.86 5.25 -6.86
N LYS A 39 -20.62 5.68 -7.13
CA LYS A 39 -19.42 4.86 -6.90
C LYS A 39 -18.38 5.66 -6.17
N LEU A 40 -17.80 5.08 -5.11
CA LEU A 40 -16.68 5.64 -4.37
C LEU A 40 -15.60 4.57 -4.21
N ALA A 41 -14.36 4.94 -4.49
CA ALA A 41 -13.20 4.09 -4.31
C ALA A 41 -12.21 4.77 -3.35
N CYS A 42 -11.97 4.16 -2.19
CA CYS A 42 -11.11 4.69 -1.14
C CYS A 42 -9.87 3.82 -0.99
N SER A 43 -8.68 4.41 -1.00
CA SER A 43 -7.43 3.71 -0.75
C SER A 43 -6.32 4.68 -0.35
N ALA A 44 -5.44 4.25 0.54
CA ALA A 44 -4.21 4.96 0.83
C ALA A 44 -3.11 4.73 -0.24
N THR A 45 -3.27 3.70 -1.07
CA THR A 45 -2.31 3.28 -2.10
C THR A 45 -3.03 2.96 -3.40
N PRO A 46 -3.60 3.96 -4.11
CA PRO A 46 -4.42 3.70 -5.30
C PRO A 46 -3.60 3.14 -6.47
N ALA A 47 -2.34 3.50 -6.58
CA ALA A 47 -1.42 3.04 -7.62
C ALA A 47 -0.07 2.64 -6.98
N PRO A 48 -0.02 1.49 -6.26
CA PRO A 48 1.14 1.12 -5.47
C PRO A 48 2.37 0.69 -6.28
N ASN A 49 2.24 0.44 -7.57
CA ASN A 49 3.35 0.01 -8.42
C ASN A 49 3.63 0.98 -9.56
N ASP A 50 2.59 1.51 -10.22
CA ASP A 50 2.71 2.39 -11.37
C ASP A 50 1.45 3.23 -11.56
N TYR A 51 1.58 4.44 -12.12
CA TYR A 51 0.46 5.35 -12.39
C TYR A 51 -0.59 4.77 -13.35
N GLU A 52 -0.21 3.82 -14.20
CA GLU A 52 -1.17 3.12 -15.09
C GLU A 52 -2.29 2.39 -14.32
N GLU A 53 -2.06 2.07 -13.05
CA GLU A 53 -3.06 1.42 -12.18
C GLU A 53 -4.25 2.34 -11.88
N LEU A 54 -4.08 3.67 -11.97
CA LEU A 54 -5.18 4.65 -11.83
C LEU A 54 -6.25 4.47 -12.90
N GLY A 55 -5.88 3.93 -14.07
CA GLY A 55 -6.84 3.62 -15.13
C GLY A 55 -7.91 2.62 -14.71
N ASN A 56 -7.58 1.68 -13.83
CA ASN A 56 -8.56 0.72 -13.33
C ASN A 56 -9.58 1.37 -12.37
N HIS A 57 -9.13 2.34 -11.57
CA HIS A 57 -10.01 3.14 -10.71
C HIS A 57 -10.93 4.02 -11.56
N SER A 58 -10.37 4.71 -12.56
CA SER A 58 -11.13 5.52 -13.50
C SER A 58 -12.20 4.70 -14.23
N GLU A 59 -11.85 3.49 -14.70
CA GLU A 59 -12.79 2.59 -15.38
C GLU A 59 -13.89 2.07 -14.44
N PHE A 60 -13.53 1.70 -13.20
CA PHE A 60 -14.52 1.31 -12.19
C PHE A 60 -15.49 2.46 -11.88
N LEU A 61 -14.99 3.67 -11.73
CA LEU A 61 -15.81 4.86 -11.45
C LEU A 61 -16.64 5.30 -12.67
N GLY A 62 -16.32 4.82 -13.87
CA GLY A 62 -17.01 5.18 -15.11
C GLY A 62 -16.58 6.53 -15.69
N VAL A 63 -15.37 7.00 -15.36
CA VAL A 63 -14.81 8.26 -15.85
C VAL A 63 -14.21 8.07 -17.26
N MET A 64 -13.28 7.13 -17.38
CA MET A 64 -12.57 6.81 -18.62
C MET A 64 -12.07 5.38 -18.54
N THR A 65 -12.10 4.64 -19.64
CA THR A 65 -11.53 3.29 -19.67
C THR A 65 -10.01 3.34 -19.51
N ARG A 66 -9.42 2.28 -18.93
CA ARG A 66 -7.96 2.18 -18.83
C ARG A 66 -7.28 2.30 -20.20
N THR A 67 -7.87 1.70 -21.24
CA THR A 67 -7.33 1.74 -22.61
C THR A 67 -7.29 3.17 -23.15
N GLU A 68 -8.34 3.95 -22.97
CA GLU A 68 -8.40 5.36 -23.38
C GLU A 68 -7.37 6.19 -22.61
N MET A 69 -7.26 6.01 -21.29
CA MET A 69 -6.25 6.69 -20.49
C MET A 69 -4.83 6.42 -20.99
N LEU A 70 -4.52 5.13 -21.24
CA LEU A 70 -3.20 4.75 -21.75
C LEU A 70 -2.91 5.36 -23.13
N ALA A 71 -3.86 5.32 -24.05
CA ALA A 71 -3.70 5.91 -25.38
C ALA A 71 -3.48 7.43 -25.30
N THR A 72 -4.16 8.10 -24.39
CA THR A 72 -4.10 9.57 -24.24
C THR A 72 -2.78 10.01 -23.60
N TYR A 73 -2.43 9.45 -22.43
CA TYR A 73 -1.39 9.99 -21.57
C TYR A 73 -0.09 9.17 -21.56
N PHE A 74 -0.12 7.92 -22.01
CA PHE A 74 1.04 7.02 -21.89
C PHE A 74 1.60 6.62 -23.25
N VAL A 75 2.83 6.14 -23.24
CA VAL A 75 3.54 5.55 -24.37
C VAL A 75 4.22 4.27 -23.91
N HIS A 76 4.36 3.31 -24.81
CA HIS A 76 5.15 2.12 -24.54
C HIS A 76 6.61 2.48 -24.27
N ASP A 77 7.20 1.84 -23.28
CA ASP A 77 8.63 1.98 -23.03
C ASP A 77 9.42 1.35 -24.21
N GLY A 78 10.35 2.12 -24.78
CA GLY A 78 11.04 1.75 -26.02
C GLY A 78 11.84 0.43 -25.98
N GLY A 79 12.08 -0.12 -24.78
CA GLY A 79 12.74 -1.42 -24.57
C GLY A 79 11.79 -2.56 -24.18
N ASN A 80 10.56 -2.27 -23.82
CA ASN A 80 9.60 -3.29 -23.36
C ASN A 80 8.15 -2.84 -23.62
N THR A 81 7.53 -3.42 -24.64
CA THR A 81 6.15 -3.11 -25.04
C THR A 81 5.08 -3.48 -23.99
N SER A 82 5.43 -4.22 -22.94
CA SER A 82 4.53 -4.51 -21.83
C SER A 82 4.51 -3.43 -20.75
N LYS A 83 5.46 -2.47 -20.80
CA LYS A 83 5.54 -1.38 -19.84
C LYS A 83 5.07 -0.08 -20.46
N TRP A 84 4.27 0.66 -19.70
CA TRP A 84 3.78 1.97 -20.07
C TRP A 84 4.52 3.04 -19.29
N ARG A 85 4.80 4.13 -19.93
CA ARG A 85 5.43 5.31 -19.33
C ARG A 85 4.59 6.54 -19.64
N LEU A 86 4.35 7.38 -18.66
CA LEU A 86 3.67 8.66 -18.83
C LEU A 86 4.48 9.54 -19.81
N LYS A 87 3.80 10.12 -20.81
CA LYS A 87 4.41 11.06 -21.75
C LYS A 87 4.81 12.33 -21.00
N GLY A 88 6.06 12.78 -21.14
CA GLY A 88 6.53 13.97 -20.43
C GLY A 88 5.71 15.23 -20.70
N HIS A 89 5.30 15.43 -21.96
CA HIS A 89 4.47 16.56 -22.34
C HIS A 89 2.99 16.43 -21.90
N ALA A 90 2.54 15.24 -21.50
CA ALA A 90 1.17 14.99 -21.05
C ALA A 90 1.06 14.89 -19.52
N GLU A 91 2.17 15.06 -18.78
CA GLU A 91 2.19 14.86 -17.34
C GLU A 91 1.27 15.84 -16.61
N GLU A 92 1.29 17.10 -16.95
CA GLU A 92 0.45 18.12 -16.33
C GLU A 92 -1.03 17.85 -16.62
N GLN A 93 -1.39 17.59 -17.89
CA GLN A 93 -2.76 17.27 -18.29
C GLN A 93 -3.26 15.97 -17.62
N PHE A 94 -2.39 14.98 -17.45
CA PHE A 94 -2.74 13.75 -16.74
C PHE A 94 -3.12 14.03 -15.28
N TRP A 95 -2.34 14.83 -14.56
CA TRP A 95 -2.65 15.15 -13.17
C TRP A 95 -3.86 16.06 -13.03
N HIS A 96 -4.07 17.00 -13.95
CA HIS A 96 -5.32 17.76 -14.02
C HIS A 96 -6.53 16.86 -14.24
N TRP A 97 -6.42 15.90 -15.16
CA TRP A 97 -7.47 14.93 -15.38
C TRP A 97 -7.72 14.07 -14.13
N VAL A 98 -6.69 13.58 -13.47
CA VAL A 98 -6.84 12.80 -12.22
C VAL A 98 -7.54 13.63 -11.15
N SER A 99 -7.15 14.88 -10.95
CA SER A 99 -7.75 15.78 -9.94
C SER A 99 -9.21 16.15 -10.23
N SER A 100 -9.70 15.94 -11.45
CA SER A 100 -11.12 16.19 -11.79
C SER A 100 -12.09 15.14 -11.23
N TRP A 101 -11.59 13.95 -10.87
CA TRP A 101 -12.41 12.86 -10.36
C TRP A 101 -11.85 12.19 -9.10
N ALA A 102 -10.63 12.48 -8.71
CA ALA A 102 -9.99 11.95 -7.52
C ALA A 102 -9.48 13.08 -6.61
N SER A 103 -9.51 12.84 -5.31
CA SER A 103 -8.96 13.75 -4.32
C SER A 103 -7.99 12.99 -3.41
N VAL A 104 -6.90 13.65 -3.02
CA VAL A 104 -5.91 13.12 -2.07
C VAL A 104 -5.75 14.11 -0.92
N MET A 105 -5.74 13.57 0.27
CA MET A 105 -5.54 14.33 1.51
C MET A 105 -4.69 13.46 2.45
N LYS A 106 -3.57 13.97 2.89
CA LYS A 106 -2.74 13.32 3.93
C LYS A 106 -3.00 13.89 5.31
N THR A 107 -3.15 15.20 5.37
CA THR A 107 -3.36 15.95 6.60
C THR A 107 -4.44 17.01 6.40
N PRO A 108 -5.06 17.54 7.45
CA PRO A 108 -6.00 18.64 7.35
C PRO A 108 -5.39 19.90 6.72
N GLU A 109 -4.07 20.06 6.80
CA GLU A 109 -3.34 21.19 6.20
C GLU A 109 -3.47 21.19 4.68
N ASP A 110 -3.59 20.02 4.04
CA ASP A 110 -3.75 19.90 2.58
C ASP A 110 -5.05 20.55 2.07
N ILE A 111 -6.01 20.79 2.96
CA ILE A 111 -7.30 21.42 2.67
C ILE A 111 -7.51 22.71 3.50
N GLY A 112 -6.41 23.33 3.97
CA GLY A 112 -6.41 24.64 4.62
C GLY A 112 -6.81 24.65 6.09
N TYR A 113 -6.88 23.52 6.77
CA TYR A 113 -7.17 23.44 8.21
C TYR A 113 -5.91 23.18 9.04
N ASN A 114 -5.98 23.54 10.34
CA ASN A 114 -4.87 23.27 11.26
C ASN A 114 -4.71 21.77 11.50
N GLY A 115 -3.55 21.24 11.16
CA GLY A 115 -3.17 19.84 11.30
C GLY A 115 -2.36 19.49 12.53
N ASP A 116 -2.07 20.42 13.45
CA ASP A 116 -1.16 20.19 14.58
C ASP A 116 -1.53 18.98 15.45
N LYS A 117 -2.81 18.73 15.66
CA LYS A 117 -3.31 17.58 16.41
C LYS A 117 -3.12 16.24 15.69
N TYR A 118 -2.82 16.27 14.41
CA TYR A 118 -2.67 15.08 13.56
C TYR A 118 -1.22 14.76 13.24
N LYS A 119 -0.28 15.57 13.73
CA LYS A 119 1.15 15.31 13.57
C LYS A 119 1.53 14.01 14.28
N LEU A 120 2.09 13.09 13.52
CA LEU A 120 2.60 11.85 14.05
C LEU A 120 4.02 12.04 14.59
N PRO A 121 4.41 11.29 15.61
CA PRO A 121 5.78 11.27 16.09
C PRO A 121 6.74 10.74 15.02
N ALA A 122 8.04 10.74 15.31
CA ALA A 122 9.04 10.25 14.36
C ALA A 122 8.83 8.77 14.01
N LEU A 123 9.07 8.43 12.74
CA LEU A 123 9.13 7.07 12.23
C LEU A 123 10.59 6.71 11.92
N ASN A 124 11.18 5.85 12.74
CA ASN A 124 12.57 5.44 12.62
C ASN A 124 12.64 4.07 11.94
N VAL A 125 13.10 4.02 10.69
CA VAL A 125 13.22 2.76 9.94
C VAL A 125 14.70 2.36 9.86
N GLN A 126 15.01 1.16 10.35
CA GLN A 126 16.35 0.60 10.36
C GLN A 126 16.40 -0.74 9.64
N VAL A 127 17.32 -0.88 8.69
CA VAL A 127 17.59 -2.15 8.02
C VAL A 127 18.68 -2.90 8.75
N VAL A 128 18.36 -4.09 9.21
CA VAL A 128 19.26 -4.98 9.91
C VAL A 128 19.62 -6.15 8.99
N LYS A 129 20.86 -6.20 8.56
CA LYS A 129 21.34 -7.19 7.60
C LYS A 129 21.89 -8.41 8.33
N VAL A 130 21.46 -9.60 7.93
CA VAL A 130 22.07 -10.86 8.31
C VAL A 130 22.83 -11.44 7.13
N ALA A 131 23.93 -12.16 7.40
CA ALA A 131 24.74 -12.77 6.35
C ALA A 131 23.93 -13.81 5.59
N GLY A 132 23.82 -13.63 4.27
CA GLY A 132 23.32 -14.66 3.36
C GLY A 132 24.35 -15.76 3.17
N GLU A 133 23.89 -16.98 2.90
CA GLU A 133 24.80 -18.07 2.57
C GLU A 133 25.31 -17.93 1.13
N THR A 134 26.58 -18.26 0.95
CA THR A 134 27.19 -18.33 -0.38
C THR A 134 26.87 -19.69 -1.00
N LYS A 135 26.30 -19.72 -2.20
CA LYS A 135 26.16 -20.99 -2.95
C LYS A 135 27.55 -21.65 -3.09
N ARG A 136 27.62 -22.97 -2.90
CA ARG A 136 28.86 -23.73 -3.08
C ARG A 136 29.54 -23.35 -4.39
N GLY A 137 30.79 -22.89 -4.33
CA GLY A 137 31.58 -22.49 -5.50
C GLY A 137 31.52 -21.00 -5.87
N LYS A 138 30.80 -20.13 -5.13
CA LYS A 138 30.86 -18.66 -5.31
C LYS A 138 31.43 -17.99 -4.08
N LEU A 139 32.36 -17.08 -4.28
CA LEU A 139 33.01 -16.29 -3.20
C LEU A 139 32.11 -15.19 -2.63
N ILE A 140 31.06 -14.79 -3.38
CA ILE A 140 30.14 -13.71 -2.99
C ILE A 140 28.70 -14.23 -3.07
N PRO A 141 27.80 -13.92 -2.10
CA PRO A 141 26.39 -14.25 -2.17
C PRO A 141 25.75 -13.66 -3.44
N SER A 142 25.14 -14.51 -4.27
CA SER A 142 24.41 -14.02 -5.45
C SER A 142 23.19 -13.22 -5.03
N VAL A 143 23.00 -12.05 -5.65
CA VAL A 143 21.82 -11.22 -5.48
C VAL A 143 20.59 -11.97 -6.03
N VAL A 144 19.48 -11.81 -5.36
CA VAL A 144 18.21 -12.45 -5.71
C VAL A 144 17.62 -11.80 -6.98
N THR A 145 17.39 -12.61 -8.02
CA THR A 145 16.90 -12.12 -9.32
C THR A 145 15.43 -12.52 -9.59
N ASP A 146 14.97 -13.65 -9.08
CA ASP A 146 13.63 -14.17 -9.31
C ASP A 146 12.91 -14.60 -8.01
N LEU A 147 11.65 -15.02 -8.13
CA LEU A 147 10.81 -15.44 -6.99
C LEU A 147 11.32 -16.71 -6.32
N GLN A 148 11.95 -17.62 -7.05
CA GLN A 148 12.48 -18.86 -6.51
C GLN A 148 13.75 -18.58 -5.70
N ASP A 149 14.66 -17.78 -6.22
CA ASP A 149 15.86 -17.32 -5.53
C ASP A 149 15.52 -16.58 -4.22
N ARG A 150 14.44 -15.79 -4.22
CA ARG A 150 13.96 -15.10 -3.01
C ARG A 150 13.50 -16.07 -1.94
N ARG A 151 12.74 -17.10 -2.31
CA ARG A 151 12.29 -18.13 -1.36
C ARG A 151 13.48 -18.90 -0.79
N GLU A 152 14.44 -19.25 -1.64
CA GLU A 152 15.66 -19.95 -1.23
C GLU A 152 16.48 -19.08 -0.26
N ALA A 153 16.76 -17.82 -0.59
CA ALA A 153 17.48 -16.88 0.25
C ALA A 153 16.81 -16.69 1.63
N ARG A 154 15.47 -16.64 1.66
CA ARG A 154 14.70 -16.53 2.90
C ARG A 154 14.75 -17.80 3.74
N LYS A 155 14.70 -18.96 3.10
CA LYS A 155 14.82 -20.26 3.80
C LYS A 155 16.21 -20.44 4.39
N GLU A 156 17.26 -20.16 3.61
CA GLU A 156 18.66 -20.26 4.06
C GLU A 156 19.00 -19.30 5.22
N SER A 157 18.38 -18.13 5.26
CA SER A 157 18.65 -17.11 6.29
C SER A 157 17.68 -17.15 7.47
N LEU A 158 16.77 -18.14 7.53
CA LEU A 158 15.68 -18.20 8.51
C LEU A 158 16.18 -18.08 9.94
N ASP A 159 17.05 -19.00 10.36
CA ASP A 159 17.55 -19.05 11.75
C ASP A 159 18.30 -17.79 12.15
N LYS A 160 19.10 -17.24 11.24
CA LYS A 160 19.84 -16.00 11.47
C LYS A 160 18.92 -14.81 11.65
N ARG A 161 17.85 -14.71 10.82
CA ARG A 161 16.86 -13.63 10.91
C ARG A 161 16.02 -13.74 12.20
N VAL A 162 15.56 -14.93 12.53
CA VAL A 162 14.80 -15.21 13.76
C VAL A 162 15.63 -14.88 15.00
N SER A 163 16.86 -15.37 15.07
CA SER A 163 17.78 -15.05 16.17
C SER A 163 18.03 -13.56 16.31
N LYS A 164 18.18 -12.86 15.17
CA LYS A 164 18.37 -11.40 15.17
C LYS A 164 17.12 -10.63 15.61
N CYS A 165 15.93 -11.10 15.28
CA CYS A 165 14.68 -10.52 15.78
C CYS A 165 14.59 -10.65 17.32
N ALA A 166 14.89 -11.82 17.88
CA ALA A 166 14.90 -12.03 19.31
C ALA A 166 15.99 -11.20 20.03
N GLU A 167 17.16 -11.08 19.42
CA GLU A 167 18.25 -10.22 19.92
C GLU A 167 17.84 -8.75 19.97
N LEU A 168 17.18 -8.22 18.93
CA LEU A 168 16.69 -6.84 18.87
C LEU A 168 15.69 -6.55 19.99
N ILE A 169 14.74 -7.44 20.23
CA ILE A 169 13.75 -7.29 21.30
C ILE A 169 14.48 -7.18 22.66
N LYS A 170 15.46 -8.07 22.90
CA LYS A 170 16.21 -8.08 24.14
C LYS A 170 17.12 -6.88 24.30
N SER A 171 17.90 -6.53 23.27
CA SER A 171 18.89 -5.46 23.31
C SER A 171 18.29 -4.06 23.46
N HIS A 172 17.09 -3.86 22.91
CA HIS A 172 16.35 -2.58 23.04
C HIS A 172 15.33 -2.57 24.19
N ASN A 173 15.29 -3.63 25.03
CA ASN A 173 14.35 -3.79 26.13
C ASN A 173 12.89 -3.49 25.70
N MET A 174 12.48 -4.02 24.54
CA MET A 174 11.14 -3.76 24.02
C MET A 174 10.07 -4.34 24.95
N GLU A 175 9.20 -3.50 25.46
CA GLU A 175 8.07 -3.92 26.32
C GLU A 175 6.99 -4.63 25.52
N ASN A 176 6.80 -4.20 24.26
CA ASN A 176 5.91 -4.82 23.29
C ASN A 176 6.51 -4.69 21.88
N CYS A 177 6.12 -5.60 20.99
CA CYS A 177 6.56 -5.58 19.61
C CYS A 177 5.58 -6.32 18.70
N LEU A 178 5.31 -5.72 17.54
CA LEU A 178 4.59 -6.36 16.45
C LEU A 178 5.60 -6.96 15.46
N ILE A 179 5.58 -8.27 15.30
CA ILE A 179 6.54 -8.99 14.46
C ILE A 179 5.82 -9.51 13.21
N TRP A 180 6.24 -9.02 12.05
CA TRP A 180 5.72 -9.41 10.76
C TRP A 180 6.56 -10.49 10.11
N CYS A 181 5.91 -11.53 9.59
CA CYS A 181 6.51 -12.58 8.77
C CYS A 181 5.66 -12.83 7.51
N ASP A 182 6.22 -13.50 6.49
CA ASP A 182 5.46 -13.86 5.29
C ASP A 182 5.19 -15.37 5.20
N PHE A 183 6.08 -16.20 5.74
CA PHE A 183 5.99 -17.66 5.67
C PHE A 183 5.57 -18.26 7.03
N ASN A 184 4.93 -19.45 6.98
CA ASN A 184 4.53 -20.15 8.20
C ASN A 184 5.75 -20.55 9.04
N ASP A 185 6.80 -21.04 8.37
CA ASP A 185 8.04 -21.46 9.05
C ASP A 185 8.69 -20.29 9.82
N GLU A 186 8.62 -19.08 9.28
CA GLU A 186 9.10 -17.88 9.97
C GLU A 186 8.26 -17.59 11.22
N GLY A 187 6.94 -17.65 11.11
CA GLY A 187 6.04 -17.42 12.24
C GLY A 187 6.26 -18.44 13.36
N ASN A 188 6.32 -19.72 13.02
CA ASN A 188 6.56 -20.81 13.98
C ASN A 188 7.92 -20.69 14.68
N ALA A 189 8.97 -20.31 13.91
CA ALA A 189 10.29 -20.14 14.47
C ALA A 189 10.39 -18.91 15.38
N LEU A 190 9.72 -17.80 15.02
CA LEU A 190 9.64 -16.57 15.83
C LEU A 190 8.90 -16.81 17.15
N GLU A 191 7.75 -17.47 17.12
CA GLU A 191 6.97 -17.80 18.33
C GLU A 191 7.80 -18.66 19.29
N LYS A 192 8.56 -19.62 18.76
CA LYS A 192 9.44 -20.47 19.56
C LYS A 192 10.65 -19.72 20.13
N ALA A 193 11.20 -18.77 19.38
CA ALA A 193 12.43 -18.07 19.76
C ALA A 193 12.21 -16.88 20.69
N ILE A 194 11.03 -16.29 20.67
CA ILE A 194 10.69 -15.08 21.46
C ILE A 194 9.80 -15.50 22.64
N PRO A 195 10.27 -15.35 23.89
CA PRO A 195 9.48 -15.71 25.06
C PRO A 195 8.15 -14.97 25.10
N ASN A 196 7.07 -15.68 25.40
CA ASN A 196 5.70 -15.13 25.48
C ASN A 196 5.17 -14.51 24.18
N ALA A 197 5.78 -14.81 23.03
CA ALA A 197 5.21 -14.43 21.75
C ALA A 197 3.98 -15.31 21.44
N VAL A 198 2.99 -14.68 20.84
CA VAL A 198 1.77 -15.34 20.36
C VAL A 198 1.71 -15.19 18.84
N GLN A 199 1.62 -16.31 18.13
CA GLN A 199 1.45 -16.29 16.69
C GLN A 199 -0.04 -16.28 16.32
N VAL A 200 -0.39 -15.52 15.27
CA VAL A 200 -1.69 -15.60 14.60
C VAL A 200 -1.45 -16.00 13.14
N ALA A 201 -1.80 -17.23 12.81
CA ALA A 201 -1.65 -17.82 11.49
C ALA A 201 -2.99 -17.92 10.74
N GLY A 202 -2.92 -18.13 9.42
CA GLY A 202 -4.13 -18.27 8.59
C GLY A 202 -4.98 -19.49 8.95
N SER A 203 -4.34 -20.58 9.38
CA SER A 203 -4.96 -21.84 9.78
C SER A 203 -5.62 -21.83 11.14
N ASP A 204 -5.36 -20.82 11.98
CA ASP A 204 -5.90 -20.77 13.33
C ASP A 204 -7.42 -20.55 13.33
N THR A 205 -8.07 -20.98 14.42
CA THR A 205 -9.51 -20.76 14.62
C THR A 205 -9.82 -19.27 14.71
N SER A 206 -11.04 -18.90 14.37
CA SER A 206 -11.51 -17.53 14.48
C SER A 206 -11.42 -17.00 15.91
N GLU A 207 -11.73 -17.84 16.88
CA GLU A 207 -11.64 -17.52 18.31
C GLU A 207 -10.21 -17.21 18.75
N HIS A 208 -9.22 -18.04 18.34
CA HIS A 208 -7.81 -17.76 18.64
C HIS A 208 -7.35 -16.45 18.01
N LYS A 209 -7.71 -16.20 16.76
CA LYS A 209 -7.38 -14.94 16.06
C LYS A 209 -7.96 -13.73 16.79
N GLU A 210 -9.24 -13.76 17.10
CA GLU A 210 -9.93 -12.67 17.78
C GLU A 210 -9.32 -12.39 19.15
N LYS A 211 -9.18 -13.42 19.99
CA LYS A 211 -8.57 -13.31 21.31
C LYS A 211 -7.15 -12.75 21.26
N SER A 212 -6.34 -13.23 20.34
CA SER A 212 -4.94 -12.81 20.24
C SER A 212 -4.78 -11.39 19.71
N LEU A 213 -5.55 -11.01 18.69
CA LEU A 213 -5.50 -9.67 18.12
C LEU A 213 -6.05 -8.62 19.10
N LEU A 214 -7.14 -8.92 19.81
CA LEU A 214 -7.68 -8.07 20.87
C LEU A 214 -6.73 -8.01 22.06
N GLY A 215 -6.17 -9.14 22.52
CA GLY A 215 -5.20 -9.19 23.61
C GLY A 215 -3.94 -8.36 23.33
N PHE A 216 -3.51 -8.25 22.07
CA PHE A 216 -2.44 -7.34 21.69
C PHE A 216 -2.88 -5.87 21.74
N SER A 217 -4.11 -5.59 21.36
CA SER A 217 -4.69 -4.22 21.45
C SER A 217 -4.84 -3.74 22.89
N THR A 218 -5.22 -4.62 23.81
CA THR A 218 -5.35 -4.31 25.25
C THR A 218 -4.01 -4.33 25.99
N GLY A 219 -2.98 -4.93 25.39
CA GLY A 219 -1.65 -5.07 25.99
C GLY A 219 -1.46 -6.31 26.86
N ASP A 220 -2.42 -7.23 26.90
CA ASP A 220 -2.29 -8.55 27.55
C ASP A 220 -1.27 -9.43 26.84
N ILE A 221 -1.22 -9.32 25.51
CA ILE A 221 -0.18 -9.92 24.65
C ILE A 221 0.85 -8.84 24.33
N LYS A 222 2.10 -9.09 24.66
CA LYS A 222 3.21 -8.15 24.45
C LYS A 222 3.92 -8.33 23.11
N PHE A 223 4.03 -9.55 22.64
CA PHE A 223 4.72 -9.89 21.38
C PHE A 223 3.76 -10.65 20.48
N LEU A 224 3.34 -10.00 19.39
CA LEU A 224 2.44 -10.58 18.41
C LEU A 224 3.21 -10.89 17.12
N VAL A 225 3.15 -12.17 16.69
CA VAL A 225 3.71 -12.60 15.41
C VAL A 225 2.58 -12.87 14.43
N SER A 226 2.57 -12.21 13.28
CA SER A 226 1.56 -12.47 12.26
C SER A 226 2.04 -12.09 10.86
N LYS A 227 1.20 -12.34 9.88
CA LYS A 227 1.43 -11.94 8.49
C LYS A 227 0.65 -10.68 8.16
N PRO A 228 1.23 -9.73 7.40
CA PRO A 228 0.48 -8.56 6.92
C PRO A 228 -0.83 -8.92 6.21
N LYS A 229 -0.87 -10.06 5.54
CA LYS A 229 -2.08 -10.57 4.87
C LYS A 229 -3.19 -10.98 5.84
N ILE A 230 -2.87 -11.33 7.09
CA ILE A 230 -3.84 -11.82 8.09
C ILE A 230 -4.27 -10.68 9.00
N ALA A 231 -3.33 -9.98 9.59
CA ALA A 231 -3.56 -8.96 10.60
C ALA A 231 -3.22 -7.53 10.12
N GLY A 232 -2.86 -7.37 8.85
CA GLY A 232 -2.53 -6.07 8.25
C GLY A 232 -3.74 -5.20 7.90
N PHE A 233 -4.98 -5.65 8.15
CA PHE A 233 -6.21 -4.91 7.85
C PHE A 233 -7.08 -4.74 9.09
N GLY A 234 -7.72 -3.58 9.24
CA GLY A 234 -8.75 -3.33 10.23
C GLY A 234 -8.30 -3.12 11.69
N MET A 235 -7.08 -3.50 12.08
CA MET A 235 -6.61 -3.39 13.46
C MET A 235 -5.91 -2.07 13.76
N ASN A 236 -6.05 -1.59 15.01
CA ASN A 236 -5.45 -0.39 15.53
C ASN A 236 -4.58 -0.72 16.74
N TRP A 237 -3.25 -0.54 16.60
CA TRP A 237 -2.28 -0.89 17.62
C TRP A 237 -1.36 0.28 18.00
N GLN A 238 -1.96 1.44 18.32
CA GLN A 238 -1.22 2.62 18.81
C GLN A 238 -0.54 2.38 20.16
N ASN A 239 -0.96 1.36 20.89
CA ASN A 239 -0.32 0.89 22.11
C ASN A 239 1.08 0.29 21.86
N CYS A 240 1.40 -0.05 20.62
CA CYS A 240 2.71 -0.59 20.22
C CYS A 240 3.47 0.43 19.36
N ASN A 241 4.75 0.60 19.66
CA ASN A 241 5.64 1.48 18.92
C ASN A 241 6.90 0.79 18.38
N ASN A 242 6.99 -0.53 18.51
CA ASN A 242 8.09 -1.31 17.94
C ASN A 242 7.54 -2.33 16.92
N ILE A 243 8.11 -2.31 15.73
CA ILE A 243 7.75 -3.19 14.64
C ILE A 243 9.00 -3.88 14.12
N ILE A 244 8.94 -5.20 13.97
CA ILE A 244 10.00 -5.98 13.35
C ILE A 244 9.45 -6.71 12.13
N PHE A 245 10.10 -6.59 10.98
CA PHE A 245 9.87 -7.44 9.82
C PHE A 245 10.93 -8.52 9.78
N CYS A 246 10.54 -9.78 9.95
CA CYS A 246 11.39 -10.94 9.73
C CYS A 246 11.40 -11.31 8.24
N GLY A 247 12.13 -10.50 7.45
CA GLY A 247 12.05 -10.49 6.00
C GLY A 247 10.96 -9.56 5.47
N ILE A 248 11.02 -9.27 4.19
CA ILE A 248 10.10 -8.33 3.54
C ILE A 248 9.65 -8.86 2.17
N SER A 249 8.39 -8.65 1.83
CA SER A 249 7.86 -8.96 0.50
C SER A 249 8.02 -7.78 -0.46
N ASP A 250 7.87 -8.00 -1.75
CA ASP A 250 7.93 -6.98 -2.80
C ASP A 250 6.72 -6.00 -2.83
N SER A 251 5.78 -6.18 -1.93
CA SER A 251 4.55 -5.39 -1.91
C SER A 251 4.72 -4.16 -1.02
N TYR A 252 4.88 -3.00 -1.64
CA TYR A 252 4.88 -1.72 -0.93
C TYR A 252 3.58 -1.51 -0.13
N GLU A 253 2.43 -1.84 -0.70
CA GLU A 253 1.14 -1.76 -0.02
C GLU A 253 1.12 -2.54 1.29
N LYS A 254 1.54 -3.81 1.29
CA LYS A 254 1.59 -4.63 2.51
C LYS A 254 2.54 -4.03 3.55
N TYR A 255 3.70 -3.56 3.10
CA TYR A 255 4.68 -2.89 3.95
C TYR A 255 4.08 -1.63 4.57
N TYR A 256 3.50 -0.76 3.76
CA TYR A 256 2.85 0.47 4.20
C TYR A 256 1.74 0.20 5.21
N GLN A 257 0.79 -0.69 4.88
CA GLN A 257 -0.33 -1.03 5.75
C GLN A 257 0.13 -1.68 7.06
N ALA A 258 1.16 -2.53 7.02
CA ALA A 258 1.72 -3.17 8.20
C ALA A 258 2.30 -2.15 9.20
N ILE A 259 3.00 -1.12 8.72
CA ILE A 259 3.50 -0.02 9.56
C ILE A 259 2.33 0.80 10.10
N ARG A 260 1.31 1.08 9.28
CA ARG A 260 0.15 1.88 9.67
C ARG A 260 -0.75 1.23 10.73
N ARG A 261 -0.48 -0.01 11.16
CA ARG A 261 -1.15 -0.59 12.34
C ARG A 261 -0.73 0.11 13.64
N CYS A 262 0.54 0.50 13.75
CA CYS A 262 1.11 1.19 14.91
C CYS A 262 1.34 2.68 14.64
N TYR A 263 1.81 3.03 13.43
CA TYR A 263 2.11 4.41 13.04
C TYR A 263 0.87 5.09 12.45
N ARG A 264 0.00 5.55 13.31
CA ARG A 264 -1.28 6.16 12.93
C ARG A 264 -1.74 7.21 13.93
N PHE A 265 -2.79 7.94 13.61
CA PHE A 265 -3.39 8.93 14.50
C PHE A 265 -3.66 8.33 15.89
N GLY A 266 -3.26 9.08 16.92
CA GLY A 266 -3.31 8.63 18.31
C GLY A 266 -2.02 7.98 18.81
N GLN A 267 -1.02 7.74 17.96
CA GLN A 267 0.32 7.35 18.41
C GLN A 267 1.05 8.55 19.02
N THR A 268 1.58 8.37 20.23
CA THR A 268 2.28 9.42 20.98
C THR A 268 3.78 9.16 21.15
N LYS A 269 4.22 7.94 20.84
CA LYS A 269 5.63 7.53 20.93
C LYS A 269 6.26 7.45 19.54
N GLU A 270 7.55 7.69 19.44
CA GLU A 270 8.32 7.39 18.22
C GLU A 270 8.16 5.92 17.84
N VAL A 271 7.88 5.65 16.58
CA VAL A 271 7.73 4.28 16.09
C VAL A 271 9.03 3.81 15.48
N ASN A 272 9.54 2.71 16.02
CA ASN A 272 10.76 2.07 15.55
C ASN A 272 10.43 0.85 14.70
N VAL A 273 10.93 0.82 13.48
CA VAL A 273 10.73 -0.26 12.52
C VAL A 273 12.07 -0.89 12.18
N TYR A 274 12.21 -2.17 12.47
CA TYR A 274 13.41 -2.95 12.15
C TYR A 274 13.09 -3.94 11.02
N ILE A 275 13.84 -3.85 9.93
CA ILE A 275 13.69 -4.73 8.77
C ILE A 275 14.86 -5.69 8.75
N VAL A 276 14.64 -6.92 9.24
CA VAL A 276 15.67 -7.96 9.32
C VAL A 276 15.65 -8.79 8.05
N ILE A 277 16.65 -8.59 7.19
CA ILE A 277 16.75 -9.23 5.87
C ILE A 277 18.13 -9.85 5.64
N SER A 278 18.18 -10.86 4.79
CA SER A 278 19.45 -11.36 4.25
C SER A 278 20.09 -10.32 3.33
N THR A 279 21.42 -10.27 3.31
CA THR A 279 22.16 -9.44 2.35
C THR A 279 21.76 -9.71 0.89
N ARG A 280 21.28 -10.93 0.59
CA ARG A 280 20.78 -11.30 -0.73
C ARG A 280 19.46 -10.63 -1.10
N GLU A 281 18.65 -10.19 -0.11
CA GLU A 281 17.33 -9.59 -0.28
C GLU A 281 17.34 -8.05 -0.39
N LEU A 282 18.52 -7.42 -0.36
CA LEU A 282 18.63 -5.96 -0.48
C LEU A 282 17.91 -5.35 -1.69
N PRO A 283 17.93 -5.97 -2.89
CA PRO A 283 17.18 -5.45 -4.04
C PRO A 283 15.66 -5.42 -3.82
N VAL A 284 15.11 -6.36 -3.06
CA VAL A 284 13.69 -6.37 -2.71
C VAL A 284 13.36 -5.15 -1.86
N TYR A 285 14.20 -4.84 -0.88
CA TYR A 285 14.04 -3.66 -0.05
C TYR A 285 14.17 -2.36 -0.86
N ASN A 286 15.19 -2.26 -1.73
CA ASN A 286 15.38 -1.09 -2.58
C ASN A 286 14.17 -0.85 -3.51
N ASN A 287 13.59 -1.91 -4.08
CA ASN A 287 12.37 -1.81 -4.87
C ASN A 287 11.18 -1.27 -4.07
N ILE A 288 11.04 -1.63 -2.80
CA ILE A 288 10.01 -1.05 -1.91
C ILE A 288 10.25 0.44 -1.68
N LEU A 289 11.50 0.86 -1.47
CA LEU A 289 11.83 2.27 -1.30
C LEU A 289 11.50 3.10 -2.55
N GLU A 290 11.79 2.57 -3.73
CA GLU A 290 11.45 3.24 -5.00
C GLU A 290 9.94 3.37 -5.19
N LYS A 291 9.19 2.30 -4.92
CA LYS A 291 7.72 2.35 -4.92
C LYS A 291 7.16 3.35 -3.90
N GLY A 292 7.78 3.45 -2.74
CA GLY A 292 7.44 4.45 -1.72
C GLY A 292 7.64 5.88 -2.22
N LYS A 293 8.76 6.16 -2.87
CA LYS A 293 9.03 7.47 -3.48
C LYS A 293 8.00 7.83 -4.55
N LEU A 294 7.69 6.89 -5.45
CA LEU A 294 6.64 7.10 -6.47
C LEU A 294 5.29 7.42 -5.87
N ALA A 295 4.89 6.70 -4.81
CA ALA A 295 3.65 6.97 -4.10
C ALA A 295 3.64 8.35 -3.41
N ASP A 296 4.77 8.77 -2.84
CA ASP A 296 4.91 10.10 -2.23
C ASP A 296 4.90 11.22 -3.26
N GLU A 297 5.56 11.04 -4.40
CA GLU A 297 5.54 11.98 -5.53
C GLU A 297 4.13 12.13 -6.10
N MET A 298 3.42 11.02 -6.31
CA MET A 298 2.02 11.03 -6.75
C MET A 298 1.15 11.83 -5.78
N ASN A 299 1.23 11.53 -4.49
CA ASN A 299 0.45 12.22 -3.48
C ASN A 299 0.76 13.73 -3.46
N LYS A 300 2.05 14.10 -3.56
CA LYS A 300 2.47 15.50 -3.58
C LYS A 300 1.89 16.24 -4.77
N LYS A 301 2.00 15.68 -5.97
CA LYS A 301 1.43 16.27 -7.18
C LYS A 301 -0.08 16.41 -7.10
N MET A 302 -0.78 15.40 -6.63
CA MET A 302 -2.23 15.45 -6.45
C MET A 302 -2.65 16.51 -5.43
N VAL A 303 -1.96 16.63 -4.29
CA VAL A 303 -2.24 17.65 -3.28
C VAL A 303 -2.00 19.06 -3.85
N GLU A 304 -0.87 19.28 -4.54
CA GLU A 304 -0.53 20.57 -5.16
C GLU A 304 -1.58 21.03 -6.17
N ILE A 305 -2.15 20.12 -6.94
CA ILE A 305 -3.17 20.45 -7.94
C ILE A 305 -4.54 20.55 -7.27
N ALA A 306 -4.91 19.60 -6.41
CA ALA A 306 -6.21 19.59 -5.74
C ALA A 306 -6.39 20.77 -4.79
N SER A 307 -5.33 21.23 -4.10
CA SER A 307 -5.42 22.38 -3.19
C SER A 307 -5.83 23.66 -3.92
N LYS A 308 -5.36 23.88 -5.15
CA LYS A 308 -5.77 25.04 -5.97
C LYS A 308 -7.26 25.02 -6.27
N TYR A 309 -7.79 23.86 -6.65
CA TYR A 309 -9.23 23.72 -6.95
C TYR A 309 -10.10 23.80 -5.68
N LEU A 310 -9.66 23.20 -4.58
CA LEU A 310 -10.38 23.26 -3.30
C LEU A 310 -10.39 24.65 -2.69
N GLU A 311 -9.29 25.40 -2.77
CA GLU A 311 -9.25 26.78 -2.32
C GLU A 311 -10.23 27.66 -3.10
N ASP A 312 -10.34 27.47 -4.42
CA ASP A 312 -11.28 28.19 -5.28
C ASP A 312 -12.74 27.81 -4.96
N GLU A 313 -13.04 26.55 -4.68
CA GLU A 313 -14.39 26.10 -4.26
C GLU A 313 -14.77 26.64 -2.86
N ILE A 314 -13.84 26.60 -1.90
CA ILE A 314 -14.08 27.09 -0.53
C ILE A 314 -14.25 28.62 -0.54
N LYS A 315 -13.52 29.33 -1.39
CA LYS A 315 -13.59 30.78 -1.51
C LYS A 315 -14.76 31.27 -2.36
N ASN A 316 -15.61 30.39 -2.90
CA ASN A 316 -16.70 30.73 -3.83
C ASN A 316 -16.22 31.51 -5.06
N THR A 317 -14.97 31.39 -5.44
CA THR A 317 -14.47 31.97 -6.68
C THR A 317 -14.93 31.15 -7.86
N THR A 318 -15.44 31.79 -8.88
CA THR A 318 -15.85 31.14 -10.15
C THR A 318 -14.65 30.35 -10.69
N ARG A 319 -14.83 29.04 -10.92
CA ARG A 319 -13.81 28.23 -11.58
C ARG A 319 -13.38 28.92 -12.85
N MET A 320 -12.12 29.32 -12.97
CA MET A 320 -11.53 29.59 -14.26
C MET A 320 -11.44 28.26 -15.00
N THR A 321 -12.40 28.00 -15.86
CA THR A 321 -12.29 26.91 -16.82
C THR A 321 -11.28 27.37 -17.86
N ASP A 322 -10.10 26.78 -17.86
CA ASP A 322 -9.25 26.84 -19.04
C ASP A 322 -10.08 26.26 -20.20
N GLU A 323 -10.29 27.06 -21.25
CA GLU A 323 -10.95 26.57 -22.46
C GLU A 323 -10.09 25.47 -23.05
N TYR A 324 -10.51 24.24 -22.76
CA TYR A 324 -9.92 23.07 -23.37
C TYR A 324 -10.47 22.95 -24.79
N ASP A 325 -9.69 23.39 -25.76
CA ASP A 325 -9.98 23.18 -27.17
C ASP A 325 -9.56 21.74 -27.54
N ALA A 326 -10.50 20.81 -27.39
CA ALA A 326 -10.25 19.42 -27.68
C ALA A 326 -10.14 19.23 -29.20
N GLU A 327 -8.98 18.84 -29.70
CA GLU A 327 -8.81 18.39 -31.11
C GLU A 327 -9.76 17.25 -31.48
N ILE A 328 -10.20 16.47 -30.50
CA ILE A 328 -11.22 15.43 -30.63
C ILE A 328 -12.37 15.77 -29.70
N LYS A 329 -13.53 16.12 -30.27
CA LYS A 329 -14.73 16.39 -29.48
C LYS A 329 -15.11 15.18 -28.66
N MET A 330 -15.10 15.31 -27.33
CA MET A 330 -15.58 14.31 -26.41
C MET A 330 -17.09 14.12 -26.68
N LYS A 331 -17.48 12.91 -27.07
CA LYS A 331 -18.89 12.54 -27.15
C LYS A 331 -19.39 12.36 -25.73
N LEU A 332 -20.33 13.19 -25.28
CA LEU A 332 -21.02 12.98 -24.03
C LEU A 332 -21.78 11.66 -24.13
N PRO A 333 -21.78 10.84 -23.08
CA PRO A 333 -22.56 9.61 -23.07
C PRO A 333 -24.05 9.90 -23.28
N GLU A 334 -24.71 9.12 -24.13
CA GLU A 334 -26.12 9.30 -24.54
C GLU A 334 -27.13 9.35 -23.37
N TRP A 335 -26.75 8.83 -22.18
CA TRP A 335 -27.62 8.88 -21.00
C TRP A 335 -27.89 10.31 -20.47
N ARG A 336 -27.11 11.34 -20.88
CA ARG A 336 -27.38 12.73 -20.52
C ARG A 336 -28.49 13.37 -21.33
N GLU A 337 -28.90 12.76 -22.43
CA GLU A 337 -29.99 13.23 -23.28
C GLU A 337 -31.35 12.61 -22.96
N MET A 338 -31.41 11.59 -22.10
CA MET A 338 -32.65 11.02 -21.59
C MET A 338 -33.07 11.76 -20.30
N LYS A 339 -33.84 12.81 -20.48
CA LYS A 339 -34.72 13.39 -19.46
C LYS A 339 -36.14 12.89 -19.67
#